data_f1f268070cd8edec764d53cd225f68d3
#
_entry.id   f1f268070cd8edec764d53cd225f68d3
#
_cell.length_a   1.000
_cell.length_b   1.000
_cell.length_c   1.000
_cell.angle_alpha   90.00
_cell.angle_beta   90.00
_cell.angle_gamma   90.00
#
_symmetry.space_group_name_H-M   'P 1'
#
loop_
_entity.id
_entity.type
_entity.pdbx_description
1 polymer ?
#
loop_
_entity_poly.entity_id
_entity_poly.type
_entity_poly.pdbx_seq_one_letter_code
_entity_poly.pdbx_strand_id
1 'polypeptide(L)'
;MPERPDDWDRHWADYAGANAQNPAQAYRRHLILDLLRPLDGSSEQRILDVGSGTGAMATELRQRFPHAAIVGVELSREGVERARIAVPSARFVQRDLINDSEVEPRLRGWATAAVCSEVLEHVDEPQRLLRGVVPYLEPGCRLVVTVPGGPMSAFDRSIGHRRHFTPDSLSQILRESGFRVESAQRAGFPFFNLYRLVVIARGKQVTRDVGGGSATATAAMSTFGRLFRLNVDRSPFGWQIVAVATLPQGGG
;
A
#
# COMPACT_ATOMS: atom_id res chain seq x y z
N MET A 1 19.51 18.80 11.73
CA MET A 1 18.27 19.04 12.48
C MET A 1 17.50 17.73 12.42
N PRO A 2 16.95 17.21 13.52
CA PRO A 2 16.07 16.06 13.42
C PRO A 2 14.88 16.46 12.52
N GLU A 3 14.62 15.67 11.48
CA GLU A 3 13.46 15.83 10.63
C GLU A 3 12.21 15.76 11.50
N ARG A 4 11.26 16.68 11.27
CA ARG A 4 9.98 16.63 11.98
C ARG A 4 9.31 15.30 11.61
N PRO A 5 8.72 14.58 12.59
CA PRO A 5 7.94 13.41 12.29
C PRO A 5 6.84 13.80 11.27
N ASP A 6 6.61 12.94 10.28
CA ASP A 6 5.60 13.16 9.27
C ASP A 6 4.23 13.34 9.96
N ASP A 7 3.56 14.44 9.68
CA ASP A 7 2.22 14.74 10.19
C ASP A 7 1.18 14.06 9.27
N TRP A 8 0.93 12.78 9.53
CA TRP A 8 0.00 11.97 8.75
C TRP A 8 -1.46 12.40 8.90
N ASP A 9 -1.83 13.01 10.02
CA ASP A 9 -3.17 13.57 10.20
C ASP A 9 -3.40 14.71 9.23
N ARG A 10 -2.44 15.61 9.12
CA ARG A 10 -2.44 16.69 8.14
C ARG A 10 -2.35 16.15 6.71
N HIS A 11 -1.54 15.13 6.46
CA HIS A 11 -1.46 14.50 5.14
C HIS A 11 -2.82 14.01 4.67
N TRP A 12 -3.55 13.27 5.49
CA TRP A 12 -4.88 12.79 5.12
C TRP A 12 -5.93 13.89 5.05
N ALA A 13 -5.82 14.95 5.85
CA ALA A 13 -6.69 16.11 5.72
C ALA A 13 -6.52 16.82 4.37
N ASP A 14 -5.27 16.96 3.90
CA ASP A 14 -4.93 17.73 2.69
C ASP A 14 -5.07 16.92 1.39
N TYR A 15 -4.81 15.60 1.40
CA TYR A 15 -4.62 14.80 0.19
C TYR A 15 -5.64 13.68 -0.04
N ALA A 16 -6.58 13.41 0.88
CA ALA A 16 -7.53 12.30 0.73
C ALA A 16 -8.36 12.39 -0.56
N GLY A 17 -8.82 13.57 -0.95
CA GLY A 17 -9.60 13.78 -2.17
C GLY A 17 -8.80 13.54 -3.45
N ALA A 18 -7.54 13.98 -3.50
CA ALA A 18 -6.66 13.79 -4.66
C ALA A 18 -6.25 12.32 -4.81
N ASN A 19 -6.08 11.60 -3.70
CA ASN A 19 -5.75 10.17 -3.70
C ASN A 19 -6.86 9.29 -4.29
N ALA A 20 -8.13 9.62 -4.05
CA ALA A 20 -9.27 8.84 -4.54
C ALA A 20 -9.33 8.81 -6.08
N GLN A 21 -8.91 9.88 -6.76
CA GLN A 21 -8.95 10.01 -8.23
C GLN A 21 -7.65 9.62 -8.93
N ASN A 22 -6.61 9.22 -8.18
CA ASN A 22 -5.31 8.90 -8.73
C ASN A 22 -5.32 7.52 -9.42
N PRO A 23 -5.14 7.44 -10.76
CA PRO A 23 -5.18 6.17 -11.49
C PRO A 23 -4.06 5.21 -11.07
N ALA A 24 -2.93 5.72 -10.57
CA ALA A 24 -1.85 4.88 -10.05
C ALA A 24 -2.29 4.10 -8.80
N GLN A 25 -3.11 4.69 -7.93
CA GLN A 25 -3.66 3.99 -6.77
C GLN A 25 -4.61 2.88 -7.19
N ALA A 26 -5.49 3.13 -8.16
CA ALA A 26 -6.39 2.12 -8.70
C ALA A 26 -5.61 0.94 -9.32
N TYR A 27 -4.54 1.24 -10.07
CA TYR A 27 -3.67 0.20 -10.66
C TYR A 27 -2.99 -0.66 -9.59
N ARG A 28 -2.45 -0.05 -8.53
CA ARG A 28 -1.84 -0.79 -7.40
C ARG A 28 -2.84 -1.71 -6.71
N ARG A 29 -4.03 -1.21 -6.41
CA ARG A 29 -5.10 -2.03 -5.80
C ARG A 29 -5.46 -3.22 -6.68
N HIS A 30 -5.54 -3.02 -7.99
CA HIS A 30 -5.78 -4.12 -8.94
C HIS A 30 -4.67 -5.18 -8.87
N LEU A 31 -3.39 -4.78 -8.91
CA LEU A 31 -2.25 -5.70 -8.75
C LEU A 31 -2.33 -6.51 -7.44
N ILE A 32 -2.69 -5.84 -6.33
CA ILE A 32 -2.82 -6.49 -5.04
C ILE A 32 -3.94 -7.53 -5.06
N LEU A 33 -5.12 -7.16 -5.57
CA LEU A 33 -6.27 -8.07 -5.64
C LEU A 33 -5.98 -9.30 -6.50
N ASP A 34 -5.27 -9.13 -7.61
CA ASP A 34 -4.85 -10.25 -8.46
C ASP A 34 -3.88 -11.19 -7.74
N LEU A 35 -2.98 -10.68 -6.93
CA LEU A 35 -2.04 -11.46 -6.14
C LEU A 35 -2.68 -12.12 -4.91
N LEU A 36 -3.85 -11.63 -4.49
CA LEU A 36 -4.67 -12.25 -3.45
C LEU A 36 -5.65 -13.31 -3.99
N ARG A 37 -5.77 -13.50 -5.31
CA ARG A 37 -6.66 -14.54 -5.91
C ARG A 37 -6.54 -15.94 -5.31
N PRO A 38 -5.36 -16.42 -4.86
CA PRO A 38 -5.28 -17.72 -4.19
C PRO A 38 -6.16 -17.85 -2.93
N LEU A 39 -6.68 -16.74 -2.41
CA LEU A 39 -7.65 -16.72 -1.32
C LEU A 39 -9.10 -16.98 -1.78
N ASP A 40 -9.36 -16.93 -3.11
CA ASP A 40 -10.68 -17.16 -3.65
C ASP A 40 -11.16 -18.58 -3.28
N GLY A 41 -12.33 -18.67 -2.65
CA GLY A 41 -12.92 -19.94 -2.23
C GLY A 41 -12.48 -20.48 -0.86
N SER A 42 -11.56 -19.80 -0.14
CA SER A 42 -11.27 -20.15 1.25
C SER A 42 -12.41 -19.69 2.18
N SER A 43 -12.81 -20.54 3.14
CA SER A 43 -13.96 -20.32 3.99
C SER A 43 -13.77 -19.25 5.08
N GLU A 44 -12.53 -18.97 5.46
CA GLU A 44 -12.21 -18.00 6.52
C GLU A 44 -11.08 -17.08 6.06
N GLN A 45 -11.45 -15.97 5.45
CA GLN A 45 -10.48 -14.95 5.07
C GLN A 45 -10.44 -13.86 6.13
N ARG A 46 -9.26 -13.66 6.71
CA ARG A 46 -8.97 -12.59 7.67
C ARG A 46 -7.83 -11.76 7.11
N ILE A 47 -8.16 -10.56 6.60
CA ILE A 47 -7.22 -9.73 5.85
C ILE A 47 -6.81 -8.53 6.69
N LEU A 48 -5.49 -8.36 6.88
CA LEU A 48 -4.89 -7.21 7.53
C LEU A 48 -4.46 -6.19 6.47
N ASP A 49 -4.94 -4.95 6.57
CA ASP A 49 -4.52 -3.82 5.74
C ASP A 49 -3.55 -2.94 6.54
N VAL A 50 -2.26 -3.05 6.25
CA VAL A 50 -1.16 -2.37 6.96
C VAL A 50 -0.95 -0.98 6.37
N GLY A 51 -1.09 0.06 7.19
CA GLY A 51 -1.09 1.45 6.73
C GLY A 51 -2.36 1.73 5.91
N SER A 52 -3.53 1.39 6.47
CA SER A 52 -4.80 1.40 5.75
C SER A 52 -5.26 2.79 5.27
N GLY A 53 -4.62 3.85 5.75
CA GLY A 53 -4.95 5.23 5.40
C GLY A 53 -6.44 5.51 5.62
N THR A 54 -7.08 6.05 4.58
CA THR A 54 -8.52 6.37 4.59
C THR A 54 -9.43 5.21 4.19
N GLY A 55 -8.90 3.97 4.13
CA GLY A 55 -9.69 2.75 3.86
C GLY A 55 -9.90 2.42 2.38
N ALA A 56 -9.16 3.05 1.47
CA ALA A 56 -9.34 2.82 0.03
C ALA A 56 -9.05 1.36 -0.37
N MET A 57 -7.99 0.73 0.19
CA MET A 57 -7.71 -0.68 -0.06
C MET A 57 -8.75 -1.58 0.60
N ALA A 58 -9.16 -1.28 1.82
CA ALA A 58 -10.21 -2.01 2.53
C ALA A 58 -11.55 -2.00 1.76
N THR A 59 -11.89 -0.90 1.06
CA THR A 59 -13.06 -0.82 0.18
C THR A 59 -12.98 -1.85 -0.96
N GLU A 60 -11.87 -1.93 -1.66
CA GLU A 60 -11.65 -2.88 -2.75
C GLU A 60 -11.63 -4.34 -2.22
N LEU A 61 -10.99 -4.56 -1.08
CA LEU A 61 -10.98 -5.87 -0.40
C LEU A 61 -12.40 -6.32 -0.05
N ARG A 62 -13.24 -5.42 0.47
CA ARG A 62 -14.65 -5.73 0.79
C ARG A 62 -15.45 -6.11 -0.46
N GLN A 63 -15.23 -5.41 -1.58
CA GLN A 63 -15.91 -5.72 -2.85
C GLN A 63 -15.46 -7.08 -3.40
N ARG A 64 -14.16 -7.36 -3.33
CA ARG A 64 -13.57 -8.60 -3.88
C ARG A 64 -13.83 -9.82 -3.00
N PHE A 65 -13.82 -9.63 -1.67
CA PHE A 65 -13.98 -10.65 -0.65
C PHE A 65 -15.13 -10.26 0.32
N PRO A 66 -16.39 -10.39 -0.09
CA PRO A 66 -17.52 -9.85 0.67
C PRO A 66 -17.68 -10.48 2.05
N HIS A 67 -17.19 -11.70 2.26
CA HIS A 67 -17.28 -12.42 3.53
C HIS A 67 -16.01 -12.35 4.37
N ALA A 68 -14.93 -11.75 3.87
CA ALA A 68 -13.68 -11.63 4.62
C ALA A 68 -13.85 -10.73 5.85
N ALA A 69 -13.25 -11.10 6.97
CA ALA A 69 -13.02 -10.17 8.05
C ALA A 69 -11.83 -9.26 7.68
N ILE A 70 -12.02 -7.95 7.73
CA ILE A 70 -10.99 -6.97 7.36
C ILE A 70 -10.65 -6.13 8.58
N VAL A 71 -9.36 -6.04 8.87
CA VAL A 71 -8.80 -5.14 9.90
C VAL A 71 -7.76 -4.24 9.24
N GLY A 72 -7.96 -2.92 9.34
CA GLY A 72 -6.96 -1.92 8.97
C GLY A 72 -6.19 -1.45 10.20
N VAL A 73 -4.86 -1.35 10.07
CA VAL A 73 -3.99 -0.75 11.07
C VAL A 73 -3.36 0.50 10.46
N GLU A 74 -3.52 1.64 11.14
CA GLU A 74 -3.11 2.95 10.65
C GLU A 74 -2.52 3.78 11.78
N LEU A 75 -1.47 4.55 11.49
CA LEU A 75 -0.83 5.45 12.45
C LEU A 75 -1.68 6.71 12.69
N SER A 76 -2.25 7.27 11.63
CA SER A 76 -3.03 8.51 11.67
C SER A 76 -4.42 8.29 12.26
N ARG A 77 -4.78 9.14 13.21
CA ARG A 77 -6.14 9.20 13.73
C ARG A 77 -7.15 9.63 12.67
N GLU A 78 -6.81 10.67 11.91
CA GLU A 78 -7.64 11.18 10.82
C GLU A 78 -7.90 10.09 9.75
N GLY A 79 -6.85 9.33 9.39
CA GLY A 79 -6.96 8.18 8.49
C GLY A 79 -7.94 7.14 9.00
N VAL A 80 -7.82 6.74 10.27
CA VAL A 80 -8.72 5.77 10.92
C VAL A 80 -10.18 6.25 10.94
N GLU A 81 -10.42 7.51 11.30
CA GLU A 81 -11.78 8.07 11.35
C GLU A 81 -12.44 8.06 9.97
N ARG A 82 -11.72 8.46 8.92
CA ARG A 82 -12.19 8.41 7.53
C ARG A 82 -12.42 6.98 7.05
N ALA A 83 -11.53 6.06 7.36
CA ALA A 83 -11.66 4.66 6.98
C ALA A 83 -12.89 3.99 7.61
N ARG A 84 -13.22 4.30 8.84
CA ARG A 84 -14.45 3.83 9.52
C ARG A 84 -15.72 4.31 8.84
N ILE A 85 -15.71 5.55 8.33
CA ILE A 85 -16.84 6.08 7.56
C ILE A 85 -16.92 5.41 6.19
N ALA A 86 -15.78 5.22 5.51
CA ALA A 86 -15.74 4.63 4.17
C ALA A 86 -16.12 3.15 4.14
N VAL A 87 -15.72 2.38 5.16
CA VAL A 87 -15.96 0.93 5.23
C VAL A 87 -16.46 0.54 6.63
N PRO A 88 -17.74 0.84 6.98
CA PRO A 88 -18.28 0.54 8.31
C PRO A 88 -18.29 -0.95 8.68
N SER A 89 -18.20 -1.84 7.68
CA SER A 89 -18.13 -3.29 7.85
C SER A 89 -16.74 -3.84 8.12
N ALA A 90 -15.71 -2.98 8.13
CA ALA A 90 -14.34 -3.33 8.50
C ALA A 90 -13.97 -2.71 9.85
N ARG A 91 -12.96 -3.26 10.49
CA ARG A 91 -12.44 -2.72 11.74
C ARG A 91 -11.16 -1.93 11.46
N PHE A 92 -11.03 -0.74 12.04
CA PHE A 92 -9.82 0.08 11.93
C PHE A 92 -9.27 0.41 13.32
N VAL A 93 -7.97 0.20 13.49
CA VAL A 93 -7.24 0.37 14.75
C VAL A 93 -6.12 1.37 14.53
N GLN A 94 -6.09 2.41 15.35
CA GLN A 94 -4.94 3.32 15.38
C GLN A 94 -3.78 2.68 16.13
N ARG A 95 -2.63 2.51 15.45
CA ARG A 95 -1.42 1.91 16.03
C ARG A 95 -0.15 2.43 15.34
N ASP A 96 0.88 2.62 16.13
CA ASP A 96 2.25 2.79 15.65
C ASP A 96 2.94 1.41 15.62
N LEU A 97 3.00 0.80 14.44
CA LEU A 97 3.61 -0.52 14.25
C LEU A 97 5.13 -0.55 14.50
N ILE A 98 5.76 0.62 14.61
CA ILE A 98 7.19 0.74 14.89
C ILE A 98 7.46 0.82 16.39
N ASN A 99 6.64 1.56 17.13
CA ASN A 99 6.91 1.87 18.54
C ASN A 99 5.98 1.13 19.51
N ASP A 100 4.78 0.72 19.07
CA ASP A 100 3.87 -0.04 19.91
C ASP A 100 4.26 -1.53 19.92
N SER A 101 4.68 -2.03 21.07
CA SER A 101 5.03 -3.45 21.25
C SER A 101 3.83 -4.36 21.52
N GLU A 102 2.69 -3.77 21.94
CA GLU A 102 1.52 -4.53 22.31
C GLU A 102 0.55 -4.72 21.14
N VAL A 103 0.19 -5.96 20.88
CA VAL A 103 -0.88 -6.32 19.94
C VAL A 103 -2.10 -6.71 20.75
N GLU A 104 -3.26 -6.18 20.36
CA GLU A 104 -4.52 -6.58 20.98
C GLU A 104 -4.66 -8.12 20.96
N PRO A 105 -4.98 -8.76 22.10
CA PRO A 105 -4.98 -10.24 22.19
C PRO A 105 -5.80 -10.93 21.11
N ARG A 106 -6.94 -10.32 20.70
CA ARG A 106 -7.83 -10.86 19.65
C ARG A 106 -7.26 -10.77 18.24
N LEU A 107 -6.19 -10.00 18.03
CA LEU A 107 -5.54 -9.81 16.74
C LEU A 107 -4.20 -10.54 16.65
N ARG A 108 -3.74 -11.22 17.68
CA ARG A 108 -2.54 -12.06 17.63
C ARG A 108 -2.74 -13.26 16.73
N GLY A 109 -1.85 -13.45 15.75
CA GLY A 109 -1.92 -14.57 14.81
C GLY A 109 -3.26 -14.62 14.06
N TRP A 110 -3.90 -13.46 13.88
CA TRP A 110 -5.26 -13.40 13.35
C TRP A 110 -5.32 -13.44 11.83
N ALA A 111 -4.39 -12.79 11.14
CA ALA A 111 -4.51 -12.57 9.71
C ALA A 111 -4.04 -13.78 8.89
N THR A 112 -4.91 -14.30 8.01
CA THR A 112 -4.59 -15.31 7.00
C THR A 112 -3.91 -14.71 5.77
N ALA A 113 -4.18 -13.41 5.52
CA ALA A 113 -3.52 -12.61 4.49
C ALA A 113 -3.31 -11.18 4.98
N ALA A 114 -2.31 -10.52 4.41
CA ALA A 114 -2.00 -9.13 4.70
C ALA A 114 -1.61 -8.35 3.43
N VAL A 115 -1.89 -7.06 3.46
CA VAL A 115 -1.50 -6.09 2.43
C VAL A 115 -0.70 -4.98 3.08
N CYS A 116 0.40 -4.56 2.45
CA CYS A 116 1.18 -3.39 2.83
C CYS A 116 1.46 -2.59 1.54
N SER A 117 0.67 -1.55 1.30
CA SER A 117 0.69 -0.82 0.03
C SER A 117 1.12 0.62 0.22
N GLU A 118 2.27 1.00 -0.38
CA GLU A 118 2.81 2.36 -0.36
C GLU A 118 3.01 2.89 1.08
N VAL A 119 3.64 2.08 1.91
CA VAL A 119 3.94 2.39 3.32
C VAL A 119 5.44 2.41 3.58
N LEU A 120 6.18 1.42 3.06
CA LEU A 120 7.58 1.21 3.43
C LEU A 120 8.52 2.32 2.95
N GLU A 121 8.14 3.05 1.91
CA GLU A 121 8.88 4.21 1.41
C GLU A 121 8.88 5.40 2.36
N HIS A 122 7.92 5.45 3.27
CA HIS A 122 7.73 6.54 4.21
C HIS A 122 8.43 6.33 5.55
N VAL A 123 8.99 5.17 5.81
CA VAL A 123 9.63 4.85 7.10
C VAL A 123 11.14 4.71 6.99
N ASP A 124 11.86 5.14 8.04
CA ASP A 124 13.32 5.03 8.07
C ASP A 124 13.77 3.58 8.23
N GLU A 125 13.04 2.79 9.01
CA GLU A 125 13.34 1.41 9.35
C GLU A 125 12.22 0.46 8.90
N PRO A 126 12.07 0.16 7.58
CA PRO A 126 10.97 -0.68 7.07
C PRO A 126 10.97 -2.10 7.67
N GLN A 127 12.14 -2.64 8.03
CA GLN A 127 12.24 -3.92 8.73
C GLN A 127 11.59 -3.87 10.11
N ARG A 128 11.70 -2.74 10.82
CA ARG A 128 11.09 -2.57 12.14
C ARG A 128 9.57 -2.53 12.04
N LEU A 129 9.03 -1.81 11.06
CA LEU A 129 7.60 -1.81 10.78
C LEU A 129 7.11 -3.21 10.45
N LEU A 130 7.77 -3.93 9.54
CA LEU A 130 7.37 -5.29 9.16
C LEU A 130 7.44 -6.27 10.33
N ARG A 131 8.45 -6.17 11.22
CA ARG A 131 8.50 -6.95 12.46
C ARG A 131 7.36 -6.62 13.41
N GLY A 132 6.88 -5.36 13.43
CA GLY A 132 5.69 -4.96 14.18
C GLY A 132 4.38 -5.53 13.60
N VAL A 133 4.39 -5.91 12.30
CA VAL A 133 3.25 -6.59 11.65
C VAL A 133 3.20 -8.08 12.00
N VAL A 134 4.35 -8.74 12.14
CA VAL A 134 4.43 -10.21 12.34
C VAL A 134 3.49 -10.73 13.43
N PRO A 135 3.35 -10.11 14.62
CA PRO A 135 2.47 -10.60 15.67
C PRO A 135 0.98 -10.67 15.30
N TYR A 136 0.55 -9.98 14.24
CA TYR A 136 -0.83 -10.03 13.75
C TYR A 136 -1.10 -11.21 12.82
N LEU A 137 -0.04 -11.78 12.24
CA LEU A 137 -0.10 -12.76 11.17
C LEU A 137 -0.12 -14.18 11.73
N GLU A 138 -0.95 -15.05 11.18
CA GLU A 138 -0.83 -16.49 11.45
C GLU A 138 0.34 -17.09 10.66
N PRO A 139 0.91 -18.19 11.13
CA PRO A 139 1.88 -18.95 10.34
C PRO A 139 1.29 -19.37 8.98
N GLY A 140 2.03 -19.11 7.91
CA GLY A 140 1.53 -19.32 6.54
C GLY A 140 0.80 -18.10 5.94
N CYS A 141 0.60 -17.03 6.69
CA CYS A 141 -0.03 -15.80 6.20
C CYS A 141 0.66 -15.27 4.95
N ARG A 142 -0.14 -14.99 3.91
CA ARG A 142 0.30 -14.40 2.64
C ARG A 142 0.34 -12.88 2.76
N LEU A 143 1.51 -12.30 2.57
CA LEU A 143 1.72 -10.85 2.55
C LEU A 143 1.95 -10.37 1.11
N VAL A 144 1.15 -9.40 0.66
CA VAL A 144 1.37 -8.67 -0.60
C VAL A 144 1.84 -7.26 -0.27
N VAL A 145 2.99 -6.88 -0.84
CA VAL A 145 3.60 -5.56 -0.63
C VAL A 145 3.73 -4.84 -1.96
N THR A 146 3.31 -3.56 -2.01
CA THR A 146 3.63 -2.66 -3.11
C THR A 146 4.39 -1.44 -2.62
N VAL A 147 5.40 -1.02 -3.39
CA VAL A 147 6.22 0.15 -3.11
C VAL A 147 6.65 0.83 -4.41
N PRO A 148 6.96 2.13 -4.40
CA PRO A 148 7.48 2.82 -5.57
C PRO A 148 8.88 2.33 -5.93
N GLY A 149 9.11 2.20 -7.23
CA GLY A 149 10.42 2.03 -7.85
C GLY A 149 10.74 3.17 -8.81
N GLY A 150 11.80 3.00 -9.60
CA GLY A 150 12.26 4.01 -10.56
C GLY A 150 12.91 5.22 -9.89
N PRO A 151 13.08 6.34 -10.63
CA PRO A 151 13.76 7.53 -10.11
C PRO A 151 12.91 8.22 -9.03
N MET A 152 13.57 8.66 -7.97
CA MET A 152 12.97 9.46 -6.90
C MET A 152 13.07 10.95 -7.23
N SER A 153 11.95 11.65 -7.28
CA SER A 153 11.85 13.06 -7.61
C SER A 153 11.78 13.97 -6.37
N ALA A 154 11.88 15.29 -6.60
CA ALA A 154 11.61 16.27 -5.55
C ALA A 154 10.16 16.22 -5.05
N PHE A 155 9.21 15.84 -5.92
CA PHE A 155 7.83 15.63 -5.53
C PHE A 155 7.69 14.46 -4.56
N ASP A 156 8.33 13.32 -4.84
CA ASP A 156 8.31 12.14 -3.96
C ASP A 156 8.84 12.50 -2.55
N ARG A 157 9.96 13.22 -2.49
CA ARG A 157 10.49 13.71 -1.18
C ARG A 157 9.51 14.64 -0.48
N SER A 158 8.79 15.49 -1.23
CA SER A 158 7.85 16.44 -0.64
C SER A 158 6.57 15.81 -0.07
N ILE A 159 6.28 14.57 -0.43
CA ILE A 159 5.18 13.76 0.12
C ILE A 159 5.68 12.70 1.11
N GLY A 160 6.92 12.80 1.57
CA GLY A 160 7.48 11.97 2.63
C GLY A 160 8.17 10.70 2.18
N HIS A 161 8.41 10.48 0.86
CA HIS A 161 9.22 9.33 0.45
C HIS A 161 10.68 9.51 0.87
N ARG A 162 11.20 8.53 1.56
CA ARG A 162 12.61 8.46 2.01
C ARG A 162 13.46 7.65 1.04
N ARG A 163 12.82 6.71 0.33
CA ARG A 163 13.46 5.82 -0.65
C ARG A 163 12.50 5.31 -1.71
N HIS A 164 13.07 4.84 -2.81
CA HIS A 164 12.43 3.96 -3.77
C HIS A 164 13.11 2.60 -3.74
N PHE A 165 12.41 1.58 -4.23
CA PHE A 165 12.84 0.19 -4.10
C PHE A 165 13.19 -0.43 -5.44
N THR A 166 13.98 -1.49 -5.38
CA THR A 166 14.13 -2.50 -6.42
C THR A 166 13.53 -3.82 -5.92
N PRO A 167 13.26 -4.80 -6.81
CA PRO A 167 12.82 -6.13 -6.37
C PRO A 167 13.78 -6.75 -5.35
N ASP A 168 15.10 -6.58 -5.57
CA ASP A 168 16.13 -7.15 -4.69
C ASP A 168 16.15 -6.49 -3.32
N SER A 169 16.10 -5.13 -3.26
CA SER A 169 16.10 -4.42 -1.99
C SER A 169 14.84 -4.70 -1.16
N LEU A 170 13.66 -4.80 -1.81
CA LEU A 170 12.43 -5.19 -1.14
C LEU A 170 12.50 -6.63 -0.63
N SER A 171 13.02 -7.56 -1.47
CA SER A 171 13.18 -8.95 -1.08
C SER A 171 14.12 -9.12 0.10
N GLN A 172 15.20 -8.35 0.15
CA GLN A 172 16.14 -8.36 1.27
C GLN A 172 15.44 -7.91 2.57
N ILE A 173 14.74 -6.78 2.53
CA ILE A 173 14.00 -6.24 3.67
C ILE A 173 12.98 -7.24 4.20
N LEU A 174 12.21 -7.89 3.31
CA LEU A 174 11.22 -8.90 3.69
C LEU A 174 11.89 -10.11 4.37
N ARG A 175 13.00 -10.63 3.83
CA ARG A 175 13.74 -11.75 4.43
C ARG A 175 14.31 -11.38 5.80
N GLU A 176 14.92 -10.21 5.95
CA GLU A 176 15.45 -9.68 7.21
C GLU A 176 14.36 -9.47 8.26
N SER A 177 13.10 -9.35 7.83
CA SER A 177 11.94 -9.22 8.70
C SER A 177 11.24 -10.55 9.01
N GLY A 178 11.84 -11.69 8.57
CA GLY A 178 11.35 -13.03 8.89
C GLY A 178 10.38 -13.62 7.85
N PHE A 179 10.20 -13.00 6.69
CA PHE A 179 9.33 -13.51 5.63
C PHE A 179 10.10 -14.36 4.61
N ARG A 180 9.45 -15.40 4.10
CA ARG A 180 9.88 -16.11 2.90
C ARG A 180 9.32 -15.42 1.68
N VAL A 181 10.17 -14.86 0.83
CA VAL A 181 9.77 -14.19 -0.42
C VAL A 181 9.46 -15.22 -1.49
N GLU A 182 8.25 -15.20 -2.01
CA GLU A 182 7.79 -16.05 -3.12
C GLU A 182 8.11 -15.40 -4.48
N SER A 183 7.86 -14.11 -4.58
CA SER A 183 8.17 -13.33 -5.78
C SER A 183 8.41 -11.87 -5.43
N ALA A 184 9.27 -11.21 -6.20
CA ALA A 184 9.40 -9.77 -6.21
C ALA A 184 9.67 -9.32 -7.64
N GLN A 185 8.89 -8.38 -8.16
CA GLN A 185 8.91 -8.02 -9.57
C GLN A 185 8.61 -6.55 -9.80
N ARG A 186 8.92 -6.10 -11.01
CA ARG A 186 8.55 -4.79 -11.52
C ARG A 186 7.27 -4.90 -12.33
N ALA A 187 6.38 -3.90 -12.21
CA ALA A 187 5.12 -3.81 -12.92
C ALA A 187 4.89 -2.40 -13.47
N GLY A 188 3.91 -2.27 -14.38
CA GLY A 188 3.41 -0.97 -14.82
C GLY A 188 4.08 -0.39 -16.07
N PHE A 189 4.88 -1.15 -16.81
CA PHE A 189 5.42 -0.68 -18.09
C PHE A 189 4.41 -0.89 -19.23
N PRO A 190 4.26 0.06 -20.18
CA PRO A 190 4.93 1.36 -20.24
C PRO A 190 4.14 2.53 -19.62
N PHE A 191 2.82 2.42 -19.46
CA PHE A 191 1.93 3.55 -19.20
C PHE A 191 2.02 4.08 -17.77
N PHE A 192 2.27 3.23 -16.77
CA PHE A 192 2.54 3.69 -15.42
C PHE A 192 3.83 4.49 -15.35
N ASN A 193 4.89 4.06 -16.06
CA ASN A 193 6.13 4.81 -16.15
C ASN A 193 5.90 6.18 -16.81
N LEU A 194 5.14 6.22 -17.92
CA LEU A 194 4.81 7.48 -18.61
C LEU A 194 4.03 8.43 -17.67
N TYR A 195 3.05 7.92 -16.96
CA TYR A 195 2.34 8.69 -15.93
C TYR A 195 3.30 9.24 -14.87
N ARG A 196 4.23 8.42 -14.38
CA ARG A 196 5.22 8.84 -13.41
C ARG A 196 6.14 9.92 -13.95
N LEU A 197 6.52 9.87 -15.22
CA LEU A 197 7.28 10.95 -15.88
C LEU A 197 6.50 12.27 -15.89
N VAL A 198 5.19 12.22 -16.17
CA VAL A 198 4.33 13.41 -16.11
C VAL A 198 4.28 13.96 -14.68
N VAL A 199 4.13 13.10 -13.66
CA VAL A 199 4.14 13.52 -12.25
C VAL A 199 5.47 14.13 -11.86
N ILE A 200 6.60 13.55 -12.28
CA ILE A 200 7.94 14.07 -12.02
C ILE A 200 8.13 15.46 -12.64
N ALA A 201 7.70 15.63 -13.90
CA ALA A 201 7.85 16.88 -14.63
C ALA A 201 6.97 18.01 -14.09
N ARG A 202 5.74 17.70 -13.63
CA ARG A 202 4.76 18.70 -13.16
C ARG A 202 4.79 18.91 -11.64
N GLY A 203 5.33 17.98 -10.88
CA GLY A 203 5.45 18.06 -9.42
C GLY A 203 4.11 18.35 -8.74
N LYS A 204 4.10 19.29 -7.79
CA LYS A 204 2.90 19.70 -7.02
C LYS A 204 1.75 20.28 -7.87
N GLN A 205 2.00 20.67 -9.13
CA GLN A 205 0.95 21.18 -10.00
C GLN A 205 -0.09 20.09 -10.33
N VAL A 206 0.33 18.84 -10.48
CA VAL A 206 -0.59 17.70 -10.71
C VAL A 206 -1.65 17.62 -9.60
N THR A 207 -1.22 17.73 -8.35
CA THR A 207 -2.13 17.65 -7.20
C THR A 207 -3.11 18.84 -7.17
N ARG A 208 -2.64 20.04 -7.52
CA ARG A 208 -3.49 21.24 -7.59
C ARG A 208 -4.49 21.16 -8.74
N ASP A 209 -4.08 20.70 -9.91
CA ASP A 209 -4.92 20.59 -11.09
C ASP A 209 -6.04 19.55 -10.89
N VAL A 210 -5.73 18.42 -10.25
CA VAL A 210 -6.69 17.36 -9.92
C VAL A 210 -7.62 17.81 -8.78
N GLY A 211 -7.07 18.38 -7.71
CA GLY A 211 -7.84 18.87 -6.56
C GLY A 211 -8.70 20.11 -6.89
N GLY A 212 -8.30 20.91 -7.89
CA GLY A 212 -9.02 22.08 -8.38
C GLY A 212 -10.15 21.80 -9.38
N GLY A 213 -10.44 20.52 -9.70
CA GLY A 213 -11.55 20.13 -10.58
C GLY A 213 -11.35 20.51 -12.06
N SER A 214 -10.10 20.66 -12.52
CA SER A 214 -9.81 20.92 -13.94
C SER A 214 -10.32 19.77 -14.82
N ALA A 215 -11.23 20.08 -15.76
CA ALA A 215 -11.79 19.09 -16.69
C ALA A 215 -10.71 18.40 -17.53
N THR A 216 -9.66 19.13 -17.91
CA THR A 216 -8.51 18.57 -18.65
C THR A 216 -7.67 17.62 -17.81
N ALA A 217 -7.45 17.94 -16.53
CA ALA A 217 -6.75 17.07 -15.60
C ALA A 217 -7.57 15.79 -15.34
N THR A 218 -8.87 15.91 -15.12
CA THR A 218 -9.78 14.76 -14.94
C THR A 218 -9.80 13.86 -16.17
N ALA A 219 -9.89 14.44 -17.39
CA ALA A 219 -9.83 13.68 -18.63
C ALA A 219 -8.48 12.96 -18.81
N ALA A 220 -7.36 13.61 -18.48
CA ALA A 220 -6.04 13.00 -18.51
C ALA A 220 -5.92 11.82 -17.54
N MET A 221 -6.40 11.97 -16.30
CA MET A 221 -6.41 10.89 -15.30
C MET A 221 -7.27 9.71 -15.76
N SER A 222 -8.46 9.97 -16.32
CA SER A 222 -9.32 8.93 -16.88
C SER A 222 -8.63 8.19 -18.04
N THR A 223 -7.93 8.92 -18.92
CA THR A 223 -7.17 8.34 -20.02
C THR A 223 -6.04 7.43 -19.50
N PHE A 224 -5.25 7.89 -18.53
CA PHE A 224 -4.25 7.03 -17.90
C PHE A 224 -4.86 5.80 -17.23
N GLY A 225 -6.01 5.95 -16.55
CA GLY A 225 -6.72 4.82 -15.96
C GLY A 225 -7.11 3.74 -16.97
N ARG A 226 -7.47 4.13 -18.20
CA ARG A 226 -7.73 3.18 -19.30
C ARG A 226 -6.44 2.56 -19.84
N LEU A 227 -5.40 3.36 -20.05
CA LEU A 227 -4.11 2.91 -20.56
C LEU A 227 -3.41 1.95 -19.58
N PHE A 228 -3.64 2.10 -18.27
CA PHE A 228 -3.04 1.21 -17.27
C PHE A 228 -3.50 -0.24 -17.39
N ARG A 229 -4.66 -0.51 -18.01
CA ARG A 229 -5.10 -1.86 -18.35
C ARG A 229 -4.23 -2.56 -19.38
N LEU A 230 -3.40 -1.78 -20.11
CA LEU A 230 -2.45 -2.27 -21.11
C LEU A 230 -1.03 -2.37 -20.54
N ASN A 231 -0.84 -2.12 -19.25
CA ASN A 231 0.45 -2.31 -18.61
C ASN A 231 0.81 -3.79 -18.53
N VAL A 232 2.11 -4.05 -18.58
CA VAL A 232 2.67 -5.36 -18.30
C VAL A 232 2.95 -5.46 -16.80
N ASP A 233 2.33 -6.42 -16.14
CA ASP A 233 2.45 -6.63 -14.70
C ASP A 233 3.74 -7.37 -14.29
N ARG A 234 4.48 -7.87 -15.29
CA ARG A 234 5.82 -8.44 -15.14
C ARG A 234 6.72 -7.91 -16.23
N SER A 235 7.52 -6.89 -15.91
CA SER A 235 8.41 -6.24 -16.87
C SER A 235 9.68 -5.79 -16.17
N PRO A 236 10.87 -5.98 -16.76
CA PRO A 236 12.12 -5.46 -16.19
C PRO A 236 12.18 -3.93 -16.13
N PHE A 237 11.29 -3.25 -16.85
CA PHE A 237 11.27 -1.79 -16.97
C PHE A 237 10.23 -1.09 -16.10
N GLY A 238 9.30 -1.82 -15.46
CA GLY A 238 8.24 -1.23 -14.64
C GLY A 238 8.78 -0.47 -13.41
N TRP A 239 8.09 0.60 -13.03
CA TRP A 239 8.44 1.43 -11.88
C TRP A 239 7.54 1.22 -10.66
N GLN A 240 6.58 0.33 -10.74
CA GLN A 240 5.90 -0.20 -9.57
C GLN A 240 6.61 -1.49 -9.14
N ILE A 241 6.99 -1.58 -7.89
CA ILE A 241 7.53 -2.82 -7.32
C ILE A 241 6.44 -3.51 -6.55
N VAL A 242 6.34 -4.82 -6.74
CA VAL A 242 5.38 -5.66 -6.02
C VAL A 242 6.06 -6.94 -5.57
N ALA A 243 5.78 -7.34 -4.34
CA ALA A 243 6.29 -8.59 -3.79
C ALA A 243 5.16 -9.39 -3.13
N VAL A 244 5.32 -10.71 -3.19
CA VAL A 244 4.52 -11.67 -2.44
C VAL A 244 5.47 -12.42 -1.52
N ALA A 245 5.11 -12.49 -0.26
CA ALA A 245 5.87 -13.21 0.75
C ALA A 245 4.92 -13.97 1.69
N THR A 246 5.45 -14.93 2.40
CA THR A 246 4.70 -15.76 3.34
C THR A 246 5.41 -15.75 4.68
N LEU A 247 4.68 -15.61 5.78
CA LEU A 247 5.24 -15.85 7.11
C LEU A 247 5.47 -17.35 7.26
N PRO A 248 6.73 -17.82 7.47
CA PRO A 248 6.99 -19.23 7.61
C PRO A 248 6.15 -19.88 8.74
N GLN A 249 5.75 -21.12 8.54
CA GLN A 249 5.26 -21.93 9.65
C GLN A 249 6.43 -22.14 10.60
N GLY A 250 6.27 -21.80 11.88
CA GLY A 250 7.31 -22.02 12.86
C GLY A 250 7.80 -23.47 12.74
N GLY A 251 9.09 -23.66 12.50
CA GLY A 251 9.68 -25.00 12.51
C GLY A 251 9.47 -25.60 13.91
N GLY A 252 8.79 -26.74 13.95
CA GLY A 252 8.67 -27.53 15.16
C GLY A 252 10.02 -28.06 15.61
#